data_b7adfe1cb45ce7db1a87c86df1eb9c8b
#
_entry.id   b7adfe1cb45ce7db1a87c86df1eb9c8b
#
_cell.length_a   1.000
_cell.length_b   1.000
_cell.length_c   1.000
_cell.angle_alpha   90.00
_cell.angle_beta   90.00
_cell.angle_gamma   90.00
#
_symmetry.space_group_name_H-M   'P 1'
#
loop_
_entity.id
_entity.type
_entity.pdbx_description
1 polymer ?
#
loop_
_entity_poly.entity_id
_entity_poly.type
_entity_poly.pdbx_seq_one_letter_code
_entity_poly.pdbx_strand_id
1 'polypeptide(L)'
;MIARKSGVILNVNSGAGKAGFTNLSSYCASKFGLFGLAESLALEVDIYNIRVMTIFLGQVATKMWQDFDYGYYEKNKSRMLSPQNVAAKIVEMIFDAKTYKNGDSVEMYNT
;
A
#
# COMPACT_ATOMS: atom_id res chain seq x y z
N MET A 1 -5.17 -12.33 -16.39
CA MET A 1 -4.49 -13.06 -15.31
C MET A 1 -5.07 -14.44 -15.06
N ILE A 2 -6.38 -14.59 -14.97
CA ILE A 2 -7.01 -15.88 -14.70
C ILE A 2 -6.67 -16.90 -15.81
N ALA A 3 -6.80 -16.51 -17.07
CA ALA A 3 -6.52 -17.40 -18.21
C ALA A 3 -5.07 -17.87 -18.23
N ARG A 4 -4.12 -17.02 -17.82
CA ARG A 4 -2.69 -17.36 -17.76
C ARG A 4 -2.31 -18.13 -16.49
N LYS A 5 -3.20 -18.15 -15.50
CA LYS A 5 -2.91 -18.67 -14.14
C LYS A 5 -1.65 -18.03 -13.56
N SER A 6 -1.54 -16.73 -13.72
CA SER A 6 -0.40 -15.96 -13.25
C SER A 6 -0.77 -14.48 -13.19
N GLY A 7 -0.31 -13.81 -12.16
CA GLY A 7 -0.48 -12.37 -12.02
C GLY A 7 -0.18 -11.88 -10.62
N VAL A 8 0.02 -10.59 -10.52
CA VAL A 8 0.24 -9.90 -9.26
C VAL A 8 -0.60 -8.63 -9.25
N ILE A 9 -1.37 -8.46 -8.19
CA ILE A 9 -2.07 -7.22 -7.90
C ILE A 9 -1.53 -6.71 -6.57
N LEU A 10 -0.96 -5.52 -6.58
CA LEU A 10 -0.45 -4.91 -5.36
C LEU A 10 -1.19 -3.60 -5.13
N ASN A 11 -1.90 -3.53 -4.01
CA ASN A 11 -2.64 -2.35 -3.62
C ASN A 11 -1.77 -1.45 -2.75
N VAL A 12 -1.66 -0.20 -3.13
CA VAL A 12 -0.96 0.80 -2.34
C VAL A 12 -1.99 1.45 -1.42
N ASN A 13 -1.91 1.11 -0.16
CA ASN A 13 -2.82 1.57 0.87
C ASN A 13 -2.09 2.53 1.83
N SER A 14 -2.76 2.92 2.87
CA SER A 14 -2.30 3.91 3.84
C SER A 14 -2.54 3.38 5.26
N GLY A 15 -1.88 3.95 6.24
CA GLY A 15 -2.24 3.74 7.64
C GLY A 15 -3.72 4.04 7.90
N ALA A 16 -4.35 4.90 7.10
CA ALA A 16 -5.79 5.18 7.16
C ALA A 16 -6.66 4.00 6.73
N GLY A 17 -6.08 2.94 6.19
CA GLY A 17 -6.75 1.67 5.93
C GLY A 17 -6.80 0.74 7.13
N LYS A 18 -6.11 1.10 8.22
CA LYS A 18 -6.06 0.30 9.47
C LYS A 18 -6.55 1.05 10.69
N ALA A 19 -6.62 2.37 10.64
CA ALA A 19 -7.04 3.21 11.76
C ALA A 19 -7.76 4.44 11.25
N GLY A 20 -8.64 4.99 12.09
CA GLY A 20 -9.32 6.25 11.80
C GLY A 20 -8.44 7.44 12.12
N PHE A 21 -8.63 8.52 11.38
CA PHE A 21 -7.93 9.79 11.59
C PHE A 21 -8.95 10.93 11.57
N THR A 22 -8.77 11.90 12.45
CA THR A 22 -9.62 13.08 12.53
C THR A 22 -9.65 13.80 11.18
N ASN A 23 -10.85 14.21 10.76
CA ASN A 23 -11.10 14.93 9.50
C ASN A 23 -10.82 14.13 8.23
N LEU A 24 -10.65 12.81 8.33
CA LEU A 24 -10.35 11.94 7.19
C LEU A 24 -11.36 10.78 7.08
N SER A 25 -12.61 10.98 7.53
CA SER A 25 -13.60 9.89 7.56
C SER A 25 -13.84 9.24 6.21
N SER A 26 -14.01 10.03 5.16
CA SER A 26 -14.25 9.48 3.82
C SER A 26 -12.99 8.81 3.25
N TYR A 27 -11.83 9.41 3.49
CA TYR A 27 -10.56 8.82 3.07
C TYR A 27 -10.31 7.48 3.79
N CYS A 28 -10.49 7.45 5.11
CA CYS A 28 -10.34 6.22 5.89
C CYS A 28 -11.33 5.15 5.42
N ALA A 29 -12.59 5.52 5.16
CA ALA A 29 -13.59 4.59 4.65
C ALA A 29 -13.15 3.97 3.32
N SER A 30 -12.60 4.78 2.40
CA SER A 30 -12.13 4.31 1.10
C SER A 30 -10.94 3.36 1.26
N LYS A 31 -10.02 3.64 2.17
CA LYS A 31 -8.83 2.83 2.38
C LYS A 31 -9.12 1.54 3.15
N PHE A 32 -10.04 1.57 4.12
CA PHE A 32 -10.52 0.34 4.76
C PHE A 32 -11.24 -0.55 3.73
N GLY A 33 -12.08 0.05 2.87
CA GLY A 33 -12.76 -0.67 1.80
C GLY A 33 -11.80 -1.30 0.82
N LEU A 34 -10.74 -0.58 0.45
CA LEU A 34 -9.69 -1.12 -0.43
C LEU A 34 -9.02 -2.35 0.18
N PHE A 35 -8.74 -2.33 1.48
CA PHE A 35 -8.14 -3.50 2.14
C PHE A 35 -9.11 -4.68 2.19
N GLY A 36 -10.37 -4.42 2.50
CA GLY A 36 -11.41 -5.47 2.46
C GLY A 36 -11.55 -6.09 1.08
N LEU A 37 -11.53 -5.27 0.03
CA LEU A 37 -11.52 -5.76 -1.35
C LEU A 37 -10.31 -6.62 -1.62
N ALA A 38 -9.12 -6.18 -1.21
CA ALA A 38 -7.88 -6.92 -1.43
C ALA A 38 -7.90 -8.28 -0.74
N GLU A 39 -8.34 -8.34 0.51
CA GLU A 39 -8.43 -9.60 1.26
C GLU A 39 -9.41 -10.57 0.60
N SER A 40 -10.59 -10.09 0.23
CA SER A 40 -11.60 -10.92 -0.42
C SER A 40 -11.12 -11.42 -1.79
N LEU A 41 -10.54 -10.52 -2.58
CA LEU A 41 -10.02 -10.87 -3.89
C LEU A 41 -8.90 -11.90 -3.81
N ALA A 42 -8.03 -11.78 -2.81
CA ALA A 42 -6.96 -12.77 -2.60
C ALA A 42 -7.52 -14.19 -2.41
N LEU A 43 -8.60 -14.31 -1.65
CA LEU A 43 -9.27 -15.60 -1.47
C LEU A 43 -9.90 -16.11 -2.77
N GLU A 44 -10.51 -15.21 -3.54
CA GLU A 44 -11.22 -15.58 -4.77
C GLU A 44 -10.27 -16.05 -5.88
N VAL A 45 -9.07 -15.47 -5.97
CA VAL A 45 -8.15 -15.74 -7.08
C VAL A 45 -7.00 -16.68 -6.71
N ASP A 46 -6.99 -17.20 -5.51
CA ASP A 46 -5.91 -18.08 -5.03
C ASP A 46 -5.75 -19.31 -5.93
N ILE A 47 -6.86 -19.89 -6.39
CA ILE A 47 -6.86 -21.06 -7.27
C ILE A 47 -6.25 -20.77 -8.64
N TYR A 48 -6.08 -19.51 -9.01
CA TYR A 48 -5.55 -19.10 -10.32
C TYR A 48 -4.08 -18.71 -10.24
N ASN A 49 -3.40 -18.97 -9.13
CA ASN A 49 -2.00 -18.60 -8.95
C ASN A 49 -1.77 -17.10 -9.15
N ILE A 50 -2.70 -16.29 -8.67
CA ILE A 50 -2.60 -14.84 -8.68
C ILE A 50 -2.34 -14.38 -7.24
N ARG A 51 -1.35 -13.51 -7.06
CA ARG A 51 -1.05 -12.95 -5.75
C ARG A 51 -1.66 -11.56 -5.62
N VAL A 52 -2.49 -11.37 -4.62
CA VAL A 52 -3.07 -10.06 -4.28
C VAL A 52 -2.48 -9.63 -2.95
N MET A 53 -1.73 -8.54 -2.95
CA MET A 53 -1.01 -8.07 -1.78
C MET A 53 -1.33 -6.60 -1.51
N THR A 54 -1.03 -6.16 -0.32
CA THR A 54 -1.26 -4.77 0.10
C THR A 54 -0.02 -4.24 0.79
N ILE A 55 0.36 -3.01 0.45
CA ILE A 55 1.36 -2.28 1.23
C ILE A 55 0.67 -1.08 1.89
N PHE A 56 0.80 -0.98 3.21
CA PHE A 56 0.30 0.16 3.99
C PHE A 56 1.45 1.13 4.19
N LEU A 57 1.28 2.33 3.70
CA LEU A 57 2.32 3.36 3.75
C LEU A 57 1.98 4.43 4.78
N GLY A 58 3.00 4.89 5.47
CA GLY A 58 2.96 6.17 6.15
C GLY A 58 3.10 7.31 5.15
N GLN A 59 3.51 8.47 5.65
CA GLN A 59 3.70 9.65 4.79
C GLN A 59 4.93 9.47 3.90
N VAL A 60 4.76 9.70 2.61
CA VAL A 60 5.84 9.60 1.63
C VAL A 60 6.19 11.01 1.15
N ALA A 61 7.47 11.32 1.13
CA ALA A 61 7.96 12.65 0.75
C ALA A 61 7.80 12.87 -0.75
N THR A 62 6.62 13.29 -1.17
CA THR A 62 6.25 13.50 -2.57
C THR A 62 5.83 14.95 -2.83
N LYS A 63 5.74 15.29 -4.09
CA LYS A 63 5.24 16.60 -4.54
C LYS A 63 3.83 16.88 -4.00
N MET A 64 3.02 15.87 -3.82
CA MET A 64 1.66 16.04 -3.26
C MET A 64 1.70 16.73 -1.90
N TRP A 65 2.63 16.35 -1.03
CA TRP A 65 2.80 17.00 0.27
C TRP A 65 3.32 18.42 0.15
N GLN A 66 4.24 18.67 -0.78
CA GLN A 66 4.76 20.00 -1.04
C GLN A 66 3.64 20.94 -1.49
N ASP A 67 2.75 20.47 -2.36
CA ASP A 67 1.65 21.27 -2.89
C ASP A 67 0.51 21.44 -1.89
N PHE A 68 0.28 20.43 -1.04
CA PHE A 68 -0.82 20.42 -0.08
C PHE A 68 -0.54 21.29 1.15
N ASP A 69 0.64 21.12 1.76
CA ASP A 69 1.05 21.89 2.94
C ASP A 69 2.58 21.95 2.98
N TYR A 70 3.14 22.96 2.36
CA TYR A 70 4.59 23.12 2.25
C TYR A 70 5.26 23.27 3.61
N GLY A 71 4.64 24.03 4.54
CA GLY A 71 5.19 24.22 5.87
C GLY A 71 5.28 22.91 6.65
N TYR A 72 4.22 22.10 6.61
CA TYR A 72 4.21 20.80 7.22
C TYR A 72 5.27 19.88 6.60
N TYR A 73 5.36 19.89 5.27
CA TYR A 73 6.34 19.09 4.53
C TYR A 73 7.76 19.44 4.96
N GLU A 74 8.11 20.71 4.98
CA GLU A 74 9.45 21.15 5.36
C GLU A 74 9.83 20.72 6.79
N LYS A 75 8.88 20.75 7.73
CA LYS A 75 9.11 20.33 9.09
C LYS A 75 9.25 18.82 9.26
N ASN A 76 8.59 18.04 8.42
CA ASN A 76 8.43 16.61 8.62
C ASN A 76 9.10 15.72 7.57
N LYS A 77 9.62 16.28 6.48
CA LYS A 77 10.18 15.51 5.36
C LYS A 77 11.28 14.53 5.78
N SER A 78 12.04 14.86 6.81
CA SER A 78 13.10 13.97 7.31
C SER A 78 12.55 12.69 7.96
N ARG A 79 11.29 12.71 8.39
CA ARG A 79 10.61 11.54 8.96
C ARG A 79 9.71 10.84 7.98
N MET A 80 9.52 11.40 6.80
CA MET A 80 8.74 10.78 5.74
C MET A 80 9.54 9.69 5.03
N LEU A 81 8.82 8.73 4.49
CA LEU A 81 9.42 7.70 3.63
C LEU A 81 9.94 8.33 2.34
N SER A 82 11.07 7.85 1.85
CA SER A 82 11.50 8.27 0.52
C SER A 82 10.72 7.50 -0.56
N PRO A 83 10.34 8.17 -1.66
CA PRO A 83 9.69 7.48 -2.77
C PRO A 83 10.52 6.32 -3.32
N GLN A 84 11.85 6.48 -3.32
CA GLN A 84 12.77 5.46 -3.80
C GLN A 84 12.72 4.19 -2.94
N ASN A 85 12.68 4.34 -1.61
CA ASN A 85 12.60 3.20 -0.70
C ASN A 85 11.25 2.51 -0.81
N VAL A 86 10.17 3.26 -0.99
CA VAL A 86 8.84 2.69 -1.22
C VAL A 86 8.81 1.91 -2.52
N ALA A 87 9.35 2.48 -3.60
CA ALA A 87 9.41 1.81 -4.89
C ALA A 87 10.22 0.52 -4.81
N ALA A 88 11.35 0.54 -4.10
CA ALA A 88 12.18 -0.65 -3.91
C ALA A 88 11.41 -1.77 -3.19
N LYS A 89 10.66 -1.42 -2.15
CA LYS A 89 9.82 -2.40 -1.43
C LYS A 89 8.72 -2.97 -2.33
N ILE A 90 8.08 -2.14 -3.13
CA ILE A 90 7.04 -2.58 -4.05
C ILE A 90 7.61 -3.56 -5.08
N VAL A 91 8.76 -3.24 -5.66
CA VAL A 91 9.43 -4.12 -6.63
C VAL A 91 9.79 -5.46 -5.97
N GLU A 92 10.32 -5.42 -4.74
CA GLU A 92 10.63 -6.63 -3.98
C GLU A 92 9.39 -7.50 -3.79
N MET A 93 8.26 -6.91 -3.38
CA MET A 93 7.01 -7.65 -3.18
C MET A 93 6.51 -8.29 -4.48
N ILE A 94 6.65 -7.60 -5.60
CA ILE A 94 6.18 -8.09 -6.89
C ILE A 94 7.01 -9.28 -7.36
N PHE A 95 8.34 -9.21 -7.24
CA PHE A 95 9.23 -10.19 -7.84
C PHE A 95 9.70 -11.30 -6.90
N ASP A 96 9.57 -11.14 -5.60
CA ASP A 96 9.96 -12.18 -4.64
C ASP A 96 8.76 -13.00 -4.17
N ALA A 97 8.32 -13.92 -5.02
CA ALA A 97 7.18 -14.78 -4.73
C ALA A 97 7.44 -15.81 -3.63
N LYS A 98 8.70 -16.03 -3.26
CA LYS A 98 9.04 -16.94 -2.17
C LYS A 98 8.75 -16.31 -0.81
N THR A 99 9.04 -15.02 -0.68
CA THR A 99 8.84 -14.29 0.57
C THR A 99 7.43 -13.74 0.69
N TYR A 100 6.88 -13.18 -0.39
CA TYR A 100 5.59 -12.50 -0.38
C TYR A 100 4.53 -13.34 -1.05
N LYS A 101 3.55 -13.80 -0.27
CA LYS A 101 2.51 -14.71 -0.70
C LYS A 101 1.20 -13.98 -0.99
N ASN A 102 0.30 -14.68 -1.67
CA ASN A 102 -1.06 -14.18 -1.87
C ASN A 102 -1.72 -13.89 -0.53
N GLY A 103 -2.33 -12.72 -0.41
CA GLY A 103 -2.98 -12.28 0.82
C GLY A 103 -2.07 -11.54 1.80
N ASP A 104 -0.77 -11.48 1.54
CA ASP A 104 0.16 -10.78 2.43
C ASP A 104 -0.04 -9.28 2.42
N SER A 105 0.20 -8.68 3.56
CA SER A 105 0.27 -7.23 3.70
C SER A 105 1.57 -6.83 4.39
N VAL A 106 2.12 -5.70 3.98
CA VAL A 106 3.35 -5.13 4.54
C VAL A 106 3.05 -3.73 5.04
N GLU A 107 3.58 -3.40 6.20
CA GLU A 107 3.47 -2.06 6.76
C GLU A 107 4.81 -1.35 6.64
N MET A 108 4.78 -0.13 6.12
CA MET A 108 5.98 0.68 5.95
C MET A 108 5.64 2.12 6.34
N TYR A 109 5.85 2.45 7.61
CA TYR A 109 5.45 3.75 8.15
C TYR A 109 6.61 4.72 8.36
N ASN A 110 7.78 4.18 8.66
CA ASN A 110 8.99 4.99 8.87
C ASN A 110 10.18 4.28 8.26
N THR A 111 11.16 5.03 7.91
CA THR A 111 12.44 4.49 7.46
C THR A 111 13.28 4.01 8.64
#